data_5729be5d26d3a160fd9da353e1389a96
#
_entry.id   5729be5d26d3a160fd9da353e1389a96
#
_cell.length_a   1.000
_cell.length_b   1.000
_cell.length_c   1.000
_cell.angle_alpha   90.00
_cell.angle_beta   90.00
_cell.angle_gamma   90.00
#
_symmetry.space_group_name_H-M   'P 1'
#
loop_
_entity.id
_entity.type
_entity.pdbx_description
1 polymer ?
#
loop_
_entity_poly.entity_id
_entity_poly.type
_entity_poly.pdbx_seq_one_letter_code
_entity_poly.pdbx_strand_id
1 'polypeptide(L)'
;MCIRDRLFEAERTRWELYKQVNHFFKSHDVLICPTASIVPFPSDQRYVEEIDGKPLNTYIDWFSITFALTMTACPVLSLPCGFTSEGLPVAIQLMGRPRGESELLRAAYVLEQQLGIYGQLPIDPRPQDPQHPLI
;
A
#
# COMPACT_ATOMS: atom_id res chain seq x y z
N MET A 1 -8.05 -14.88 -30.74
CA MET A 1 -7.55 -15.25 -29.40
C MET A 1 -8.75 -15.42 -28.48
N CYS A 2 -8.92 -16.61 -27.93
CA CYS A 2 -10.08 -16.99 -27.11
C CYS A 2 -9.88 -16.47 -25.67
N ILE A 3 -10.97 -16.32 -24.90
CA ILE A 3 -10.89 -15.89 -23.49
C ILE A 3 -9.98 -16.81 -22.66
N ARG A 4 -10.02 -18.11 -22.94
CA ARG A 4 -9.15 -19.12 -22.31
C ARG A 4 -7.68 -18.81 -22.54
N ASP A 5 -7.28 -18.44 -23.76
CA ASP A 5 -5.88 -18.17 -24.09
C ASP A 5 -5.37 -16.95 -23.30
N ARG A 6 -6.18 -15.90 -23.16
CA ARG A 6 -5.85 -14.72 -22.39
C ARG A 6 -5.73 -15.00 -20.90
N LEU A 7 -6.61 -15.84 -20.36
CA LEU A 7 -6.53 -16.25 -18.97
C LEU A 7 -5.24 -17.04 -18.70
N PHE A 8 -4.90 -17.97 -19.58
CA PHE A 8 -3.66 -18.74 -19.47
C PHE A 8 -2.41 -17.85 -19.53
N GLU A 9 -2.41 -16.86 -20.41
CA GLU A 9 -1.32 -15.89 -20.55
C GLU A 9 -1.19 -15.01 -19.29
N ALA A 10 -2.30 -14.53 -18.74
CA ALA A 10 -2.33 -13.76 -17.51
C ALA A 10 -1.77 -14.56 -16.32
N GLU A 11 -2.20 -15.82 -16.15
CA GLU A 11 -1.69 -16.70 -15.09
C GLU A 11 -0.20 -17.02 -15.26
N ARG A 12 0.26 -17.21 -16.48
CA ARG A 12 1.70 -17.38 -16.77
C ARG A 12 2.48 -16.14 -16.38
N THR A 13 2.01 -14.94 -16.74
CA THR A 13 2.65 -13.66 -16.37
C THR A 13 2.69 -13.48 -14.86
N ARG A 14 1.59 -13.78 -14.17
CA ARG A 14 1.54 -13.76 -12.70
C ARG A 14 2.55 -14.72 -12.07
N TRP A 15 2.70 -15.92 -12.63
CA TRP A 15 3.68 -16.90 -12.16
C TRP A 15 5.13 -16.42 -12.35
N GLU A 16 5.44 -15.76 -13.47
CA GLU A 16 6.77 -15.18 -13.68
C GLU A 16 7.06 -14.07 -12.66
N LEU A 17 6.10 -13.19 -12.40
CA LEU A 17 6.20 -12.17 -11.36
C LEU A 17 6.45 -12.80 -9.98
N TYR A 18 5.69 -13.82 -9.61
CA TYR A 18 5.89 -14.55 -8.37
C TYR A 18 7.30 -15.13 -8.24
N LYS A 19 7.84 -15.72 -9.30
CA LYS A 19 9.23 -16.23 -9.30
C LYS A 19 10.26 -15.12 -9.11
N GLN A 20 10.09 -13.99 -9.77
CA GLN A 20 11.00 -12.84 -9.62
C GLN A 20 10.99 -12.32 -8.19
N VAL A 21 9.81 -12.16 -7.59
CA VAL A 21 9.67 -11.71 -6.20
C VAL A 21 10.27 -12.71 -5.21
N ASN A 22 10.04 -14.01 -5.41
CA ASN A 22 10.71 -15.04 -4.60
C ASN A 22 12.25 -15.00 -4.74
N HIS A 23 12.74 -14.69 -5.92
CA HIS A 23 14.17 -14.55 -6.13
C HIS A 23 14.72 -13.33 -5.38
N PHE A 24 14.01 -12.20 -5.40
CA PHE A 24 14.33 -11.00 -4.63
C PHE A 24 14.47 -11.30 -3.13
N PHE A 25 13.53 -12.03 -2.55
CA PHE A 25 13.54 -12.39 -1.13
C PHE A 25 14.60 -13.43 -0.72
N LYS A 26 15.45 -13.89 -1.64
CA LYS A 26 16.64 -14.69 -1.28
C LYS A 26 17.76 -13.85 -0.66
N SER A 27 17.78 -12.55 -0.95
CA SER A 27 18.82 -11.61 -0.52
C SER A 27 18.27 -10.36 0.19
N HIS A 28 16.95 -10.24 0.30
CA HIS A 28 16.27 -9.11 0.94
C HIS A 28 15.19 -9.63 1.89
N ASP A 29 15.01 -8.95 3.02
CA ASP A 29 14.04 -9.35 4.04
C ASP A 29 12.67 -8.69 3.84
N VAL A 30 12.66 -7.44 3.39
CA VAL A 30 11.45 -6.63 3.21
C VAL A 30 11.61 -5.77 1.96
N LEU A 31 10.52 -5.62 1.19
CA LEU A 31 10.40 -4.60 0.16
C LEU A 31 9.51 -3.48 0.68
N ILE A 32 9.97 -2.25 0.55
CA ILE A 32 9.25 -1.05 1.01
C ILE A 32 8.94 -0.17 -0.20
N CYS A 33 7.70 0.29 -0.28
CA CYS A 33 7.28 1.29 -1.27
C CYS A 33 6.13 2.14 -0.72
N PRO A 34 5.76 3.26 -1.35
CA PRO A 34 4.60 4.03 -0.95
C PRO A 34 3.32 3.18 -0.98
N THR A 35 2.39 3.43 -0.06
CA THR A 35 1.08 2.74 -0.05
C THR A 35 0.21 3.21 -1.22
N ALA A 36 0.25 4.50 -1.55
CA ALA A 36 -0.46 5.09 -2.66
C ALA A 36 0.46 5.99 -3.47
N SER A 37 0.14 6.20 -4.73
CA SER A 37 0.94 7.04 -5.65
C SER A 37 0.73 8.54 -5.41
N ILE A 38 -0.26 8.91 -4.62
CA ILE A 38 -0.67 10.30 -4.35
C ILE A 38 -1.02 10.47 -2.88
N VAL A 39 -0.98 11.71 -2.43
CA VAL A 39 -1.52 12.11 -1.11
C VAL A 39 -3.04 12.17 -1.14
N PRO A 40 -3.73 12.22 0.02
CA PRO A 40 -5.17 12.44 0.05
C PRO A 40 -5.57 13.67 -0.76
N PHE A 41 -6.64 13.56 -1.54
CA PHE A 41 -7.19 14.61 -2.39
C PHE A 41 -8.60 15.02 -1.93
N PRO A 42 -9.15 16.17 -2.37
CA PRO A 42 -10.45 16.65 -1.95
C PRO A 42 -11.58 15.63 -2.14
N SER A 43 -12.52 15.55 -1.19
CA SER A 43 -13.59 14.56 -1.18
C SER A 43 -14.64 14.73 -2.28
N ASP A 44 -14.71 15.90 -2.90
CA ASP A 44 -15.55 16.18 -4.08
C ASP A 44 -14.90 15.74 -5.40
N GLN A 45 -13.60 15.44 -5.39
CA GLN A 45 -12.89 14.84 -6.50
C GLN A 45 -13.09 13.32 -6.49
N ARG A 46 -13.63 12.78 -7.56
CA ARG A 46 -13.96 11.35 -7.65
C ARG A 46 -12.73 10.46 -7.73
N TYR A 47 -11.71 10.88 -8.47
CA TYR A 47 -10.43 10.18 -8.66
C TYR A 47 -9.41 11.15 -9.26
N VAL A 48 -8.15 10.74 -9.28
CA VAL A 48 -7.05 11.52 -9.86
C VAL A 48 -6.92 11.17 -11.33
N GLU A 49 -6.92 12.18 -12.17
CA GLU A 49 -6.84 12.03 -13.65
C GLU A 49 -5.41 12.15 -14.16
N GLU A 50 -4.48 12.66 -13.35
CA GLU A 50 -3.10 12.90 -13.72
C GLU A 50 -2.16 12.68 -12.52
N ILE A 51 -0.98 12.13 -12.75
CA ILE A 51 0.11 12.03 -11.77
C ILE A 51 1.40 12.50 -12.43
N ASP A 52 2.07 13.49 -11.82
CA ASP A 52 3.34 14.04 -12.30
C ASP A 52 3.30 14.46 -13.78
N GLY A 53 2.23 15.19 -14.17
CA GLY A 53 2.02 15.66 -15.54
C GLY A 53 1.65 14.55 -16.54
N LYS A 54 1.40 13.33 -16.08
CA LYS A 54 1.03 12.20 -16.94
C LYS A 54 -0.43 11.85 -16.75
N PRO A 55 -1.26 11.96 -17.80
CA PRO A 55 -2.66 11.59 -17.73
C PRO A 55 -2.80 10.08 -17.49
N LEU A 56 -3.76 9.72 -16.66
CA LEU A 56 -4.14 8.34 -16.40
C LEU A 56 -5.19 7.87 -17.42
N ASN A 57 -5.11 6.61 -17.81
CA ASN A 57 -6.02 6.06 -18.83
C ASN A 57 -7.31 5.52 -18.22
N THR A 58 -7.24 5.07 -16.97
CA THR A 58 -8.37 4.42 -16.28
C THR A 58 -8.46 4.87 -14.83
N TYR A 59 -9.64 4.72 -14.26
CA TYR A 59 -9.90 4.96 -12.84
C TYR A 59 -8.95 4.21 -11.89
N ILE A 60 -8.46 3.03 -12.28
CA ILE A 60 -7.64 2.20 -11.39
C ILE A 60 -6.14 2.52 -11.44
N ASP A 61 -5.69 3.35 -12.38
CA ASP A 61 -4.27 3.58 -12.60
C ASP A 61 -3.61 4.29 -11.40
N TRP A 62 -4.33 5.21 -10.74
CA TRP A 62 -3.77 5.98 -9.63
C TRP A 62 -3.44 5.14 -8.39
N PHE A 63 -4.10 4.01 -8.18
CA PHE A 63 -3.81 3.10 -7.07
C PHE A 63 -3.19 1.76 -7.51
N SER A 64 -2.62 1.71 -8.73
CA SER A 64 -1.99 0.51 -9.27
C SER A 64 -0.90 -0.07 -8.36
N ILE A 65 -0.10 0.78 -7.72
CA ILE A 65 0.93 0.35 -6.76
C ILE A 65 0.34 -0.41 -5.56
N THR A 66 -0.88 -0.09 -5.15
CA THR A 66 -1.55 -0.72 -4.01
C THR A 66 -1.94 -2.18 -4.32
N PHE A 67 -2.52 -2.43 -5.49
CA PHE A 67 -2.97 -3.79 -5.82
C PHE A 67 -1.92 -4.63 -6.55
N ALA A 68 -0.91 -4.00 -7.19
CA ALA A 68 0.11 -4.75 -7.94
C ALA A 68 0.82 -5.80 -7.06
N LEU A 69 1.10 -5.48 -5.80
CA LEU A 69 1.75 -6.38 -4.87
C LEU A 69 0.88 -7.59 -4.51
N THR A 70 -0.45 -7.48 -4.55
CA THR A 70 -1.37 -8.59 -4.27
C THR A 70 -1.25 -9.72 -5.29
N MET A 71 -0.78 -9.41 -6.51
CA MET A 71 -0.55 -10.39 -7.57
C MET A 71 0.53 -11.41 -7.21
N THR A 72 1.39 -11.09 -6.25
CA THR A 72 2.54 -11.93 -5.84
C THR A 72 2.19 -12.97 -4.78
N ALA A 73 0.99 -12.91 -4.18
CA ALA A 73 0.57 -13.73 -3.04
C ALA A 73 1.52 -13.62 -1.82
N CYS A 74 2.29 -12.54 -1.72
CA CYS A 74 3.11 -12.22 -0.56
C CYS A 74 2.29 -11.43 0.48
N PRO A 75 2.60 -11.55 1.78
CA PRO A 75 2.00 -10.69 2.79
C PRO A 75 2.45 -9.23 2.59
N VAL A 76 1.49 -8.32 2.66
CA VAL A 76 1.73 -6.87 2.57
C VAL A 76 1.01 -6.19 3.72
N LEU A 77 1.67 -5.19 4.31
CA LEU A 77 1.17 -4.39 5.41
C LEU A 77 1.36 -2.91 5.08
N SER A 78 0.35 -2.09 5.31
CA SER A 78 0.46 -0.63 5.25
C SER A 78 0.80 -0.08 6.64
N LEU A 79 1.82 0.76 6.71
CA LEU A 79 2.29 1.38 7.94
C LEU A 79 2.28 2.90 7.77
N PRO A 80 1.58 3.65 8.63
CA PRO A 80 1.70 5.11 8.68
C PRO A 80 3.16 5.50 8.90
N CYS A 81 3.66 6.47 8.12
CA CYS A 81 5.07 6.85 8.19
C CYS A 81 5.30 8.36 8.38
N GLY A 82 4.24 9.16 8.41
CA GLY A 82 4.35 10.59 8.62
C GLY A 82 3.15 11.37 8.09
N PHE A 83 3.39 12.66 7.90
CA PHE A 83 2.40 13.61 7.40
C PHE A 83 3.03 14.48 6.32
N THR A 84 2.22 14.97 5.39
CA THR A 84 2.64 16.02 4.45
C THR A 84 2.86 17.34 5.19
N SER A 85 3.42 18.33 4.50
CA SER A 85 3.53 19.72 5.02
C SER A 85 2.18 20.34 5.40
N GLU A 86 1.09 19.81 4.83
CA GLU A 86 -0.29 20.24 5.10
C GLU A 86 -0.96 19.43 6.21
N GLY A 87 -0.25 18.48 6.83
CA GLY A 87 -0.77 17.63 7.90
C GLY A 87 -1.58 16.42 7.43
N LEU A 88 -1.57 16.08 6.14
CA LEU A 88 -2.25 14.91 5.62
C LEU A 88 -1.45 13.64 5.90
N PRO A 89 -2.06 12.55 6.38
CA PRO A 89 -1.35 11.33 6.70
C PRO A 89 -0.83 10.64 5.44
N VAL A 90 0.38 10.11 5.54
CA VAL A 90 1.01 9.29 4.50
C VAL A 90 1.49 7.96 5.07
N ALA A 91 1.54 6.95 4.22
CA ALA A 91 1.92 5.61 4.61
C ALA A 91 2.83 4.94 3.59
N ILE A 92 3.62 3.99 4.07
CA ILE A 92 4.38 3.06 3.27
C ILE A 92 3.76 1.67 3.37
N GLN A 93 3.94 0.86 2.35
CA GLN A 93 3.63 -0.55 2.42
C GLN A 93 4.93 -1.37 2.48
N LEU A 94 4.90 -2.36 3.35
CA LEU A 94 5.96 -3.33 3.53
C LEU A 94 5.48 -4.67 3.00
N MET A 95 6.26 -5.30 2.13
CA MET A 95 5.99 -6.63 1.64
C MET A 95 7.05 -7.59 2.15
N GLY A 96 6.63 -8.71 2.72
CA GLY A 96 7.47 -9.81 3.17
C GLY A 96 7.49 -10.97 2.17
N ARG A 97 8.37 -11.93 2.42
CA ARG A 97 8.42 -13.17 1.65
C ARG A 97 7.11 -13.97 1.78
N PRO A 98 6.79 -14.85 0.83
CA PRO A 98 5.62 -15.74 0.95
C PRO A 98 5.61 -16.50 2.26
N ARG A 99 4.47 -16.50 2.96
CA ARG A 99 4.28 -17.10 4.30
C ARG A 99 5.19 -16.52 5.39
N GLY A 100 5.68 -15.29 5.20
CA GLY A 100 6.55 -14.57 6.12
C GLY A 100 5.81 -13.52 6.96
N GLU A 101 4.53 -13.74 7.30
CA GLU A 101 3.71 -12.76 8.02
C GLU A 101 4.31 -12.39 9.38
N SER A 102 4.86 -13.37 10.09
CA SER A 102 5.46 -13.16 11.41
C SER A 102 6.69 -12.26 11.36
N GLU A 103 7.57 -12.48 10.39
CA GLU A 103 8.76 -11.68 10.17
C GLU A 103 8.40 -10.27 9.71
N LEU A 104 7.41 -10.16 8.81
CA LEU A 104 6.90 -8.88 8.33
C LEU A 104 6.32 -8.05 9.47
N LEU A 105 5.50 -8.65 10.34
CA LEU A 105 4.92 -7.95 11.50
C LEU A 105 6.00 -7.51 12.49
N ARG A 106 7.05 -8.31 12.73
CA ARG A 106 8.18 -7.88 13.57
C ARG A 106 8.92 -6.69 12.98
N ALA A 107 9.20 -6.73 11.67
CA ALA A 107 9.87 -5.64 10.98
C ALA A 107 9.03 -4.36 11.04
N ALA A 108 7.71 -4.48 10.78
CA ALA A 108 6.78 -3.37 10.86
C ALA A 108 6.71 -2.78 12.28
N TYR A 109 6.66 -3.62 13.30
CA TYR A 109 6.64 -3.18 14.71
C TYR A 109 7.90 -2.38 15.07
N VAL A 110 9.09 -2.87 14.69
CA VAL A 110 10.34 -2.15 14.94
C VAL A 110 10.33 -0.80 14.23
N LEU A 111 9.90 -0.76 12.98
CA LEU A 111 9.83 0.47 12.20
C LEU A 111 8.81 1.46 12.79
N GLU A 112 7.64 0.99 13.20
CA GLU A 112 6.61 1.80 13.86
C GLU A 112 7.14 2.47 15.13
N GLN A 113 7.88 1.73 15.98
CA GLN A 113 8.50 2.28 17.17
C GLN A 113 9.55 3.37 16.84
N GLN A 114 10.31 3.20 15.77
CA GLN A 114 11.30 4.17 15.34
C GLN A 114 10.65 5.43 14.73
N LEU A 115 9.56 5.29 14.01
CA LEU A 115 8.82 6.42 13.45
C LEU A 115 8.12 7.24 14.53
N GLY A 116 7.65 6.63 15.61
CA GLY A 116 7.10 7.30 16.79
C GLY A 116 5.79 8.07 16.54
N ILE A 117 5.07 7.77 15.46
CA ILE A 117 3.85 8.51 15.08
C ILE A 117 2.55 7.83 15.52
N TYR A 118 2.62 6.64 16.07
CA TYR A 118 1.44 5.85 16.45
C TYR A 118 0.52 6.58 17.44
N GLY A 119 1.08 7.42 18.33
CA GLY A 119 0.32 8.23 19.29
C GLY A 119 -0.45 9.41 18.67
N GLN A 120 -0.22 9.69 17.38
CA GLN A 120 -0.92 10.73 16.62
C GLN A 120 -2.07 10.16 15.78
N LEU A 121 -2.23 8.83 15.81
CA LEU A 121 -3.25 8.10 15.07
C LEU A 121 -4.06 7.21 16.05
N PRO A 122 -5.36 6.96 15.75
CA PRO A 122 -6.12 7.49 14.64
C PRO A 122 -6.47 8.96 14.81
N ILE A 123 -6.55 9.68 13.71
CA ILE A 123 -7.11 11.03 13.68
C ILE A 123 -8.64 10.88 13.75
N ASP A 124 -9.24 11.38 14.81
CA ASP A 124 -10.70 11.43 14.90
C ASP A 124 -11.21 12.71 14.22
N PRO A 125 -11.87 12.63 13.07
CA PRO A 125 -12.39 13.78 12.35
C PRO A 125 -13.65 14.38 13.00
N ARG A 126 -14.23 13.71 14.02
CA ARG A 126 -15.42 14.20 14.69
C ARG A 126 -15.07 15.36 15.62
N PRO A 127 -15.88 16.41 15.68
CA PRO A 127 -15.76 17.42 16.73
C PRO A 127 -15.83 16.68 18.09
N GLN A 128 -14.87 16.94 18.96
CA GLN A 128 -14.92 16.40 20.31
C GLN A 128 -16.14 16.97 21.00
N ASP A 129 -17.20 16.19 21.10
CA ASP A 129 -18.38 16.50 21.93
C ASP A 129 -18.04 16.10 23.37
N PRO A 130 -17.95 17.04 24.32
CA PRO A 130 -17.65 16.74 25.71
C PRO A 130 -18.69 15.85 26.38
N GLN A 131 -19.89 15.73 25.79
CA GLN A 131 -21.00 14.92 26.32
C GLN A 131 -21.03 13.47 25.79
N HIS A 132 -20.20 13.18 24.75
CA HIS A 132 -20.06 11.84 24.20
C HIS A 132 -18.58 11.47 24.09
N PRO A 133 -17.92 11.10 25.20
CA PRO A 133 -16.57 10.55 25.14
C PRO A 133 -16.59 9.24 24.34
N LEU A 134 -15.58 9.07 23.52
CA LEU A 134 -15.38 7.86 22.72
C LEU A 134 -15.40 6.60 23.61
N ILE A 135 -16.16 5.61 23.21
CA ILE A 135 -16.14 4.26 23.80
C ILE A 135 -14.93 3.52 23.28
#